data_49f7056c31e4d0f7af9253bef88c7c77
#
_entry.id   49f7056c31e4d0f7af9253bef88c7c77
#
_cell.length_a   1.000
_cell.length_b   1.000
_cell.length_c   1.000
_cell.angle_alpha   90.00
_cell.angle_beta   90.00
_cell.angle_gamma   90.00
#
_symmetry.space_group_name_H-M   'P 1'
#
loop_
_entity.id
_entity.type
_entity.pdbx_description
1 polymer ?
#
loop_
_entity_poly.entity_id
_entity_poly.type
_entity_poly.pdbx_seq_one_letter_code
_entity_poly.pdbx_strand_id
1 'polypeptide(L)'
;MTRIHSYVVRYDSGFAPNPFYSYCTLTTCKPSIRKSADIGDWVVGSGSNDRSVRRGGHLVYAMRITEAMTFDEYGRDPRFESKKPYRNGSRKQSCGDNIYFRTTVGVAWQQRDSF
;
A
#
# COMPACT_ATOMS: atom_id res chain seq x y z
N MET A 1 -14.47 -16.11 -9.68
CA MET A 1 -15.29 -14.88 -9.86
C MET A 1 -14.47 -13.67 -9.40
N THR A 2 -14.40 -12.66 -10.24
CA THR A 2 -13.72 -11.40 -9.90
C THR A 2 -14.58 -10.58 -8.96
N ARG A 3 -13.95 -10.08 -7.89
CA ARG A 3 -14.61 -9.21 -6.91
C ARG A 3 -14.01 -7.81 -6.95
N ILE A 4 -14.79 -6.86 -6.48
CA ILE A 4 -14.33 -5.47 -6.32
C ILE A 4 -14.33 -5.15 -4.83
N HIS A 5 -13.19 -4.71 -4.34
CA HIS A 5 -13.00 -4.24 -2.97
C HIS A 5 -12.87 -2.73 -3.00
N SER A 6 -13.75 -2.02 -2.33
CA SER A 6 -13.72 -0.56 -2.33
C SER A 6 -13.51 -0.01 -0.92
N TYR A 7 -12.85 1.12 -0.85
CA TYR A 7 -12.67 1.84 0.41
C TYR A 7 -12.49 3.33 0.16
N VAL A 8 -12.60 4.12 1.21
CA VAL A 8 -12.39 5.57 1.15
C VAL A 8 -10.92 5.87 1.43
N VAL A 9 -10.26 6.55 0.50
CA VAL A 9 -8.90 7.03 0.69
C VAL A 9 -8.97 8.32 1.49
N ARG A 10 -8.77 8.22 2.79
CA ARG A 10 -8.90 9.37 3.69
C ARG A 10 -7.82 10.42 3.43
N TYR A 11 -6.60 9.97 3.20
CA TYR A 11 -5.46 10.83 2.90
C TYR A 11 -4.73 10.29 1.66
N ASP A 12 -4.71 11.07 0.60
CA ASP A 12 -4.04 10.71 -0.64
C ASP A 12 -2.56 11.13 -0.58
N SER A 13 -1.81 10.47 0.30
CA SER A 13 -0.40 10.79 0.56
C SER A 13 0.58 9.98 -0.29
N GLY A 14 0.08 8.95 -0.99
CA GLY A 14 0.93 8.01 -1.71
C GLY A 14 1.46 6.87 -0.85
N PHE A 15 0.95 6.70 0.36
CA PHE A 15 1.35 5.62 1.26
C PHE A 15 0.45 4.36 1.12
N ALA A 16 -0.85 4.54 1.09
CA ALA A 16 -1.82 3.43 0.95
C ALA A 16 -3.00 3.88 0.07
N PRO A 17 -2.95 3.67 -1.25
CA PRO A 17 -1.96 2.90 -1.98
C PRO A 17 -0.65 3.65 -2.20
N ASN A 18 0.40 2.90 -2.50
CA ASN A 18 1.68 3.45 -2.92
C ASN A 18 1.88 3.17 -4.42
N PRO A 19 1.69 4.17 -5.30
CA PRO A 19 1.75 3.97 -6.75
C PRO A 19 3.14 4.19 -7.35
N PHE A 20 4.14 4.46 -6.53
CA PHE A 20 5.45 4.90 -7.00
C PHE A 20 6.35 3.72 -7.38
N TYR A 21 7.37 3.98 -8.19
CA TYR A 21 8.42 3.03 -8.57
C TYR A 21 7.88 1.83 -9.36
N SER A 22 7.04 2.12 -10.38
CA SER A 22 6.52 1.16 -11.35
C SER A 22 5.50 0.15 -10.85
N TYR A 23 5.21 0.10 -9.57
CA TYR A 23 4.24 -0.82 -8.99
C TYR A 23 3.30 -0.09 -8.04
N CYS A 24 2.00 -0.33 -8.20
CA CYS A 24 1.02 0.15 -7.23
C CYS A 24 0.80 -0.95 -6.18
N THR A 25 1.09 -0.63 -4.93
CA THR A 25 1.02 -1.60 -3.83
C THR A 25 0.08 -1.12 -2.73
N LEU A 26 -0.57 -2.07 -2.09
CA LEU A 26 -1.35 -1.84 -0.87
C LEU A 26 -0.80 -2.75 0.21
N THR A 27 0.12 -2.24 1.01
CA THR A 27 0.87 -2.99 2.02
C THR A 27 0.41 -2.66 3.42
N THR A 28 -0.04 -1.43 3.63
CA THR A 28 -0.44 -0.91 4.93
C THR A 28 -1.92 -0.55 4.92
N CYS A 29 -2.51 -0.40 6.10
CA CYS A 29 -3.94 -0.13 6.23
C CYS A 29 -4.79 -1.25 5.60
N LYS A 30 -6.10 -1.17 5.74
CA LYS A 30 -7.08 -2.07 5.11
C LYS A 30 -6.74 -3.56 5.23
N PRO A 31 -6.49 -4.07 6.45
CA PRO A 31 -6.10 -5.48 6.62
C PRO A 31 -7.16 -6.46 6.13
N SER A 32 -8.44 -6.11 6.21
CA SER A 32 -9.53 -6.97 5.72
C SER A 32 -9.46 -7.18 4.21
N ILE A 33 -9.18 -6.12 3.46
CA ILE A 33 -9.01 -6.21 2.00
C ILE A 33 -7.76 -7.01 1.67
N ARG A 34 -6.65 -6.72 2.31
CA ARG A 34 -5.38 -7.43 2.08
C ARG A 34 -5.49 -8.92 2.38
N LYS A 35 -6.30 -9.29 3.36
CA LYS A 35 -6.51 -10.69 3.76
C LYS A 35 -7.45 -11.43 2.81
N SER A 36 -8.51 -10.79 2.31
CA SER A 36 -9.58 -11.45 1.58
C SER A 36 -9.52 -11.31 0.07
N ALA A 37 -8.76 -10.36 -0.45
CA ALA A 37 -8.67 -10.13 -1.89
C ALA A 37 -7.80 -11.18 -2.56
N ASP A 38 -8.21 -11.61 -3.74
CA ASP A 38 -7.53 -12.61 -4.56
C ASP A 38 -6.91 -11.97 -5.81
N ILE A 39 -5.92 -12.65 -6.38
CA ILE A 39 -5.36 -12.26 -7.68
C ILE A 39 -6.49 -12.21 -8.71
N GLY A 40 -6.55 -11.13 -9.48
CA GLY A 40 -7.61 -10.87 -10.44
C GLY A 40 -8.72 -9.98 -9.93
N ASP A 41 -8.83 -9.81 -8.61
CA ASP A 41 -9.79 -8.87 -8.03
C ASP A 41 -9.36 -7.42 -8.26
N TRP A 42 -10.30 -6.51 -8.13
CA TRP A 42 -10.05 -5.07 -8.21
C TRP A 42 -10.10 -4.44 -6.83
N VAL A 43 -9.21 -3.49 -6.60
CA VAL A 43 -9.26 -2.60 -5.43
C VAL A 43 -9.50 -1.20 -5.93
N VAL A 44 -10.52 -0.55 -5.38
CA VAL A 44 -10.96 0.78 -5.81
C VAL A 44 -10.96 1.71 -4.60
N GLY A 45 -10.25 2.82 -4.73
CA GLY A 45 -10.23 3.86 -3.71
C GLY A 45 -11.02 5.07 -4.16
N SER A 46 -11.98 5.50 -3.35
CA SER A 46 -12.72 6.75 -3.56
C SER A 46 -12.20 7.85 -2.65
N GLY A 47 -12.43 9.09 -3.05
CA GLY A 47 -11.99 10.24 -2.28
C GLY A 47 -12.79 10.44 -1.00
N SER A 48 -12.20 11.12 -0.04
CA SER A 48 -12.80 11.47 1.24
C SER A 48 -13.42 12.86 1.19
N ASN A 49 -14.44 13.08 2.03
CA ASN A 49 -14.99 14.41 2.31
C ASN A 49 -14.20 15.17 3.38
N ASP A 50 -13.12 14.59 3.87
CA ASP A 50 -12.23 15.27 4.80
C ASP A 50 -11.77 16.62 4.24
N ARG A 51 -11.65 17.64 5.10
CA ARG A 51 -11.30 19.00 4.67
C ARG A 51 -9.98 19.08 3.92
N SER A 52 -9.04 18.21 4.25
CA SER A 52 -7.71 18.19 3.61
C SER A 52 -7.75 17.59 2.21
N VAL A 53 -8.73 16.76 1.90
CA VAL A 53 -8.83 16.03 0.62
C VAL A 53 -9.94 16.58 -0.26
N ARG A 54 -11.15 16.77 0.26
CA ARG A 54 -12.33 17.28 -0.44
C ARG A 54 -12.64 16.57 -1.75
N ARG A 55 -12.53 15.25 -1.77
CA ARG A 55 -12.73 14.43 -2.97
C ARG A 55 -13.83 13.39 -2.83
N GLY A 56 -14.80 13.67 -1.93
CA GLY A 56 -15.93 12.77 -1.73
C GLY A 56 -16.65 12.45 -3.04
N GLY A 57 -16.95 11.18 -3.25
CA GLY A 57 -17.61 10.71 -4.46
C GLY A 57 -16.74 10.62 -5.71
N HIS A 58 -15.47 11.00 -5.64
CA HIS A 58 -14.55 10.88 -6.77
C HIS A 58 -13.69 9.63 -6.67
N LEU A 59 -13.40 9.02 -7.81
CA LEU A 59 -12.47 7.90 -7.89
C LEU A 59 -11.04 8.43 -7.75
N VAL A 60 -10.29 7.90 -6.79
CA VAL A 60 -8.88 8.23 -6.60
C VAL A 60 -8.01 7.28 -7.39
N TYR A 61 -8.28 5.97 -7.29
CA TYR A 61 -7.57 4.97 -8.06
C TYR A 61 -8.38 3.69 -8.20
N ALA A 62 -7.98 2.88 -9.16
CA ALA A 62 -8.43 1.51 -9.31
C ALA A 62 -7.23 0.67 -9.73
N MET A 63 -7.04 -0.48 -9.10
CA MET A 63 -5.99 -1.40 -9.51
C MET A 63 -6.52 -2.82 -9.53
N ARG A 64 -6.08 -3.59 -10.52
CA ARG A 64 -6.30 -5.03 -10.56
C ARG A 64 -5.15 -5.73 -9.86
N ILE A 65 -5.47 -6.66 -8.98
CA ILE A 65 -4.45 -7.40 -8.26
C ILE A 65 -3.82 -8.42 -9.20
N THR A 66 -2.52 -8.28 -9.44
CA THR A 66 -1.76 -9.20 -10.29
C THR A 66 -0.85 -10.09 -9.48
N GLU A 67 -0.55 -9.70 -8.25
CA GLU A 67 0.37 -10.45 -7.41
C GLU A 67 0.04 -10.18 -5.93
N ALA A 68 0.18 -11.21 -5.10
CA ALA A 68 0.03 -11.12 -3.65
C ALA A 68 1.27 -11.73 -2.99
N MET A 69 1.74 -11.10 -1.91
CA MET A 69 2.99 -11.48 -1.25
C MET A 69 2.83 -11.40 0.27
N THR A 70 3.60 -12.20 0.97
CA THR A 70 3.81 -12.00 2.40
C THR A 70 4.72 -10.79 2.63
N PHE A 71 4.75 -10.28 3.87
CA PHE A 71 5.67 -9.20 4.20
C PHE A 71 7.13 -9.60 4.05
N ASP A 72 7.47 -10.87 4.34
CA ASP A 72 8.84 -11.38 4.13
C ASP A 72 9.22 -11.36 2.65
N GLU A 73 8.34 -11.85 1.78
CA GLU A 73 8.57 -11.83 0.34
C GLU A 73 8.70 -10.40 -0.18
N TYR A 74 7.81 -9.51 0.24
CA TYR A 74 7.82 -8.12 -0.17
C TYR A 74 9.10 -7.40 0.27
N GLY A 75 9.52 -7.61 1.52
CA GLY A 75 10.72 -6.99 2.07
C GLY A 75 12.02 -7.46 1.43
N ARG A 76 12.05 -8.67 0.87
CA ARG A 76 13.25 -9.26 0.26
C ARG A 76 13.29 -9.15 -1.26
N ASP A 77 12.17 -8.82 -1.89
CA ASP A 77 12.10 -8.74 -3.34
C ASP A 77 12.81 -7.48 -3.84
N PRO A 78 13.81 -7.63 -4.74
CA PRO A 78 14.55 -6.46 -5.27
C PRO A 78 13.68 -5.44 -5.98
N ARG A 79 12.53 -5.86 -6.53
CA ARG A 79 11.59 -4.95 -7.21
C ARG A 79 11.05 -3.87 -6.29
N PHE A 80 11.00 -4.13 -4.98
CA PHE A 80 10.36 -3.26 -4.00
C PHE A 80 11.35 -2.62 -3.03
N GLU A 81 12.64 -2.72 -3.30
CA GLU A 81 13.67 -2.08 -2.48
C GLU A 81 13.47 -0.56 -2.41
N SER A 82 13.13 0.06 -3.54
CA SER A 82 12.86 1.50 -3.61
C SER A 82 11.62 1.92 -2.83
N LYS A 83 10.75 0.99 -2.46
CA LYS A 83 9.56 1.26 -1.64
C LYS A 83 9.86 1.25 -0.15
N LYS A 84 11.06 0.92 0.28
CA LYS A 84 11.48 1.09 1.67
C LYS A 84 11.60 2.59 1.95
N PRO A 85 11.00 3.10 3.04
CA PRO A 85 10.96 4.52 3.28
C PRO A 85 12.34 5.12 3.58
N TYR A 86 12.56 6.31 3.05
CA TYR A 86 13.75 7.11 3.33
C TYR A 86 13.29 8.49 3.78
N ARG A 87 13.32 8.73 5.08
CA ARG A 87 12.76 9.93 5.71
C ARG A 87 13.43 11.22 5.28
N ASN A 88 14.71 11.17 4.99
CA ASN A 88 15.50 12.34 4.55
C ASN A 88 15.47 12.54 3.03
N GLY A 89 14.74 11.74 2.32
CA GLY A 89 14.60 11.84 0.88
C GLY A 89 13.43 12.72 0.45
N SER A 90 13.03 12.56 -0.80
CA SER A 90 11.85 13.20 -1.35
C SER A 90 10.58 12.72 -0.63
N ARG A 91 9.45 13.40 -0.85
CA ARG A 91 8.17 12.95 -0.31
C ARG A 91 7.83 11.53 -0.76
N LYS A 92 8.11 11.22 -2.04
CA LYS A 92 7.94 9.89 -2.60
C LYS A 92 8.74 8.83 -1.83
N GLN A 93 9.99 9.13 -1.51
CA GLN A 93 10.87 8.23 -0.77
C GLN A 93 10.42 8.08 0.69
N SER A 94 9.94 9.15 1.32
CA SER A 94 9.49 9.11 2.71
C SER A 94 8.16 8.36 2.88
N CYS A 95 7.36 8.26 1.83
CA CYS A 95 6.07 7.55 1.86
C CYS A 95 6.17 6.06 1.51
N GLY A 96 7.37 5.50 1.40
CA GLY A 96 7.54 4.08 1.08
C GLY A 96 6.73 3.18 2.00
N ASP A 97 6.05 2.19 1.44
CA ASP A 97 5.17 1.29 2.18
C ASP A 97 5.81 -0.05 2.56
N ASN A 98 7.04 -0.30 2.13
CA ASN A 98 7.80 -1.49 2.47
C ASN A 98 8.45 -1.29 3.84
N ILE A 99 7.63 -1.31 4.89
CA ILE A 99 8.03 -0.90 6.24
C ILE A 99 8.21 -2.07 7.21
N TYR A 100 7.55 -3.21 6.96
CA TYR A 100 7.59 -4.34 7.88
C TYR A 100 8.81 -5.22 7.61
N PHE A 101 9.53 -5.57 8.64
CA PHE A 101 10.70 -6.45 8.50
C PHE A 101 10.95 -7.25 9.77
N ARG A 102 11.66 -8.34 9.61
CA ARG A 102 12.20 -9.16 10.70
C ARG A 102 13.45 -9.87 10.20
N THR A 103 14.37 -10.14 11.11
CA THR A 103 15.65 -10.76 10.76
C THR A 103 15.51 -12.25 10.42
N THR A 104 14.58 -12.94 11.10
CA THR A 104 14.33 -14.36 10.94
C THR A 104 12.84 -14.64 11.03
N VAL A 105 12.35 -15.58 10.23
CA VAL A 105 10.96 -16.04 10.30
C VAL A 105 10.65 -16.55 11.71
N GLY A 106 9.53 -16.14 12.28
CA GLY A 106 9.13 -16.49 13.64
C GLY A 106 9.52 -15.46 14.69
N VAL A 107 10.36 -14.48 14.37
CA VAL A 107 10.68 -13.36 15.24
C VAL A 107 9.61 -12.28 15.09
N ALA A 108 9.44 -11.46 16.12
CA ALA A 108 8.49 -10.35 16.10
C ALA A 108 8.80 -9.37 14.95
N TRP A 109 7.74 -8.90 14.29
CA TRP A 109 7.85 -7.89 13.24
C TRP A 109 8.33 -6.55 13.79
N GLN A 110 9.16 -5.89 13.03
CA GLN A 110 9.58 -4.51 13.25
C GLN A 110 9.04 -3.64 12.12
N GLN A 111 9.05 -2.34 12.33
CA GLN A 111 8.49 -1.40 11.37
C GLN A 111 9.47 -0.27 11.11
N ARG A 112 9.75 -0.02 9.84
CA ARG A 112 10.57 1.12 9.42
C ARG A 112 9.78 2.40 9.62
N ASP A 113 10.48 3.47 9.98
CA ASP A 113 9.88 4.79 10.14
C ASP A 113 9.51 5.37 8.76
N SER A 114 8.24 5.71 8.59
CA SER A 114 7.69 6.21 7.33
C SER A 114 6.76 7.39 7.60
N PHE A 115 6.37 8.03 6.54
CA PHE A 115 5.39 9.11 6.57
C PHE A 115 4.03 8.66 7.10
#